data_adb7eb2ee2539891b23fa69d6261348d
#
_entry.id   adb7eb2ee2539891b23fa69d6261348d
#
_cell.length_a   1.000
_cell.length_b   1.000
_cell.length_c   1.000
_cell.angle_alpha   90.00
_cell.angle_beta   90.00
_cell.angle_gamma   90.00
#
_symmetry.space_group_name_H-M   'P 1'
#
loop_
_entity.id
_entity.type
_entity.pdbx_description
1 polymer ?
#
loop_
_entity_poly.entity_id
_entity_poly.type
_entity_poly.pdbx_seq_one_letter_code
_entity_poly.pdbx_strand_id
1 'polypeptide(L)'
;MPVANEESTMGRILDEILSLPYDNLYIYPVIDSYSKDRTEEIIREREKKSHKVKCIFYQESKGVISCYLEGFRQALADGAERVIEMDGGGSHLPAEIPQYLEKLDEDYECVWGSRFMKGGSMEDQPLYRRILSQGGTWLSNLVLGTRLKDMTSGFE
;
A
#
# COMPACT_ATOMS: atom_id res chain seq x y z
N MET A 1 4.91 -1.96 -0.96
CA MET A 1 3.94 -1.89 -2.08
C MET A 1 4.10 -3.13 -2.95
N PRO A 2 3.26 -4.17 -2.79
CA PRO A 2 3.22 -5.32 -3.70
C PRO A 2 2.73 -4.91 -5.08
N VAL A 3 3.35 -5.45 -6.13
CA VAL A 3 2.96 -5.14 -7.51
C VAL A 3 3.04 -6.37 -8.41
N ALA A 4 2.05 -6.55 -9.27
CA ALA A 4 2.03 -7.61 -10.28
C ALA A 4 1.08 -7.21 -11.43
N ASN A 5 1.62 -7.10 -12.65
CA ASN A 5 0.86 -6.74 -13.85
C ASN A 5 0.14 -5.37 -13.73
N GLU A 6 0.88 -4.35 -13.29
CA GLU A 6 0.40 -2.99 -13.03
C GLU A 6 1.02 -1.95 -13.99
N GLU A 7 1.37 -2.35 -15.22
CA GLU A 7 2.05 -1.47 -16.19
C GLU A 7 1.24 -0.21 -16.50
N SER A 8 -0.09 -0.26 -16.41
CA SER A 8 -0.96 0.88 -16.71
C SER A 8 -1.01 1.94 -15.60
N THR A 9 -0.72 1.58 -14.36
CA THR A 9 -0.91 2.42 -13.17
C THR A 9 0.40 2.80 -12.50
N MET A 10 1.37 1.90 -12.49
CA MET A 10 2.59 1.98 -11.69
C MET A 10 3.39 3.26 -11.94
N GLY A 11 3.57 3.65 -13.21
CA GLY A 11 4.31 4.87 -13.54
C GLY A 11 3.71 6.11 -12.88
N ARG A 12 2.40 6.28 -13.00
CA ARG A 12 1.66 7.40 -12.42
C ARG A 12 1.73 7.40 -10.89
N ILE A 13 1.51 6.25 -10.26
CA ILE A 13 1.54 6.13 -8.79
C ILE A 13 2.91 6.51 -8.23
N LEU A 14 4.00 6.01 -8.82
CA LEU A 14 5.35 6.35 -8.38
C LEU A 14 5.63 7.86 -8.56
N ASP A 15 5.24 8.44 -9.68
CA ASP A 15 5.43 9.86 -9.96
C ASP A 15 4.62 10.74 -8.98
N GLU A 16 3.39 10.34 -8.64
CA GLU A 16 2.56 11.02 -7.63
C GLU A 16 3.18 10.95 -6.23
N ILE A 17 3.67 9.78 -5.78
CA ILE A 17 4.33 9.65 -4.48
C ILE A 17 5.62 10.47 -4.44
N LEU A 18 6.43 10.43 -5.50
CA LEU A 18 7.67 11.20 -5.59
C LEU A 18 7.44 12.72 -5.60
N SER A 19 6.24 13.18 -5.98
CA SER A 19 5.86 14.59 -5.96
C SER A 19 5.45 15.11 -4.57
N LEU A 20 5.24 14.21 -3.59
CA LEU A 20 4.90 14.61 -2.23
C LEU A 20 6.08 15.35 -1.56
N PRO A 21 5.80 16.33 -0.70
CA PRO A 21 6.82 17.20 -0.11
C PRO A 21 7.58 16.55 1.07
N TYR A 22 8.04 15.31 0.89
CA TYR A 22 8.77 14.56 1.91
C TYR A 22 10.12 14.08 1.40
N ASP A 23 11.21 14.61 1.93
CA ASP A 23 12.56 14.23 1.51
C ASP A 23 12.98 12.84 1.97
N ASN A 24 12.42 12.37 3.08
CA ASN A 24 12.71 11.07 3.70
C ASN A 24 11.66 9.99 3.39
N LEU A 25 10.82 10.19 2.39
CA LEU A 25 9.86 9.18 1.92
C LEU A 25 10.52 8.32 0.85
N TYR A 26 10.61 7.02 1.12
CA TYR A 26 11.14 6.01 0.20
C TYR A 26 10.04 5.04 -0.24
N ILE A 27 10.15 4.54 -1.46
CA ILE A 27 9.15 3.65 -2.06
C ILE A 27 9.82 2.30 -2.30
N TYR A 28 9.20 1.23 -1.81
CA TYR A 28 9.64 -0.15 -1.99
C TYR A 28 8.61 -0.93 -2.81
N PRO A 29 8.60 -0.81 -4.14
CA PRO A 29 7.79 -1.67 -4.98
C PRO A 29 8.37 -3.08 -4.94
N VAL A 30 7.58 -4.04 -4.48
CA VAL A 30 7.96 -5.45 -4.41
C VAL A 30 7.22 -6.20 -5.52
N ILE A 31 7.98 -6.56 -6.55
CA ILE A 31 7.45 -7.22 -7.74
C ILE A 31 7.28 -8.71 -7.45
N ASP A 32 6.03 -9.16 -7.57
CA ASP A 32 5.71 -10.58 -7.51
C ASP A 32 6.26 -11.30 -8.74
N SER A 33 6.83 -12.50 -8.54
CA SER A 33 7.36 -13.35 -9.62
C SER A 33 6.33 -13.73 -10.70
N TYR A 34 5.04 -13.57 -10.41
CA TYR A 34 3.96 -13.76 -11.39
C TYR A 34 3.75 -12.55 -12.32
N SER A 35 4.39 -11.42 -12.08
CA SER A 35 4.32 -10.25 -12.97
C SER A 35 4.99 -10.56 -14.31
N LYS A 36 4.28 -10.33 -15.43
CA LYS A 36 4.72 -10.70 -16.78
C LYS A 36 4.67 -9.55 -17.78
N ASP A 37 4.15 -8.41 -17.36
CA ASP A 37 4.04 -7.21 -18.17
C ASP A 37 5.26 -6.27 -17.96
N ARG A 38 5.15 -5.04 -18.40
CA ARG A 38 6.23 -4.05 -18.29
C ARG A 38 6.34 -3.38 -16.90
N THR A 39 5.67 -3.89 -15.88
CA THR A 39 5.68 -3.32 -14.53
C THR A 39 7.11 -3.17 -14.01
N GLU A 40 7.95 -4.20 -14.12
CA GLU A 40 9.34 -4.14 -13.65
C GLU A 40 10.15 -3.07 -14.40
N GLU A 41 10.04 -3.03 -15.73
CA GLU A 41 10.74 -2.05 -16.56
C GLU A 41 10.39 -0.62 -16.11
N ILE A 42 9.11 -0.33 -15.91
CA ILE A 42 8.59 0.97 -15.48
C ILE A 42 9.15 1.38 -14.11
N ILE A 43 9.18 0.46 -13.16
CA ILE A 43 9.71 0.72 -11.81
C ILE A 43 11.21 0.99 -11.87
N ARG A 44 11.97 0.17 -12.59
CA ARG A 44 13.43 0.33 -12.71
C ARG A 44 13.83 1.62 -13.44
N GLU A 45 13.01 2.11 -14.34
CA GLU A 45 13.22 3.44 -14.94
C GLU A 45 13.11 4.57 -13.91
N ARG A 46 12.19 4.47 -12.93
CA ARG A 46 12.05 5.44 -11.84
C ARG A 46 13.18 5.30 -10.81
N GLU A 47 13.57 4.07 -10.50
CA GLU A 47 14.71 3.79 -9.64
C GLU A 47 16.01 4.43 -10.17
N LYS A 48 16.26 4.36 -11.47
CA LYS A 48 17.41 5.04 -12.10
C LYS A 48 17.36 6.57 -11.99
N LYS A 49 16.17 7.15 -11.92
CA LYS A 49 15.95 8.60 -11.85
C LYS A 49 15.89 9.13 -10.41
N SER A 50 15.52 8.28 -9.45
CA SER A 50 15.33 8.68 -8.07
C SER A 50 15.79 7.58 -7.11
N HIS A 51 16.74 7.91 -6.25
CA HIS A 51 17.22 7.04 -5.18
C HIS A 51 16.14 6.72 -4.12
N LYS A 52 15.01 7.42 -4.16
CA LYS A 52 13.86 7.18 -3.29
C LYS A 52 13.06 5.94 -3.71
N VAL A 53 13.21 5.46 -4.94
CA VAL A 53 12.58 4.22 -5.42
C VAL A 53 13.57 3.08 -5.29
N LYS A 54 13.20 2.03 -4.57
CA LYS A 54 14.01 0.84 -4.33
C LYS A 54 13.26 -0.39 -4.82
N CYS A 55 13.50 -0.79 -6.06
CA CYS A 55 12.82 -1.88 -6.72
C CYS A 55 13.27 -3.24 -6.17
N ILE A 56 12.34 -4.05 -5.70
CA ILE A 56 12.59 -5.41 -5.22
C ILE A 56 11.89 -6.39 -6.15
N PHE A 57 12.64 -7.24 -6.83
CA PHE A 57 12.08 -8.40 -7.52
C PHE A 57 12.11 -9.60 -6.58
N TYR A 58 10.93 -10.06 -6.14
CA TYR A 58 10.83 -11.13 -5.16
C TYR A 58 10.52 -12.47 -5.84
N GLN A 59 11.58 -13.21 -6.17
CA GLN A 59 11.48 -14.47 -6.89
C GLN A 59 10.75 -15.57 -6.10
N GLU A 60 10.88 -15.57 -4.79
CA GLU A 60 10.26 -16.56 -3.89
C GLU A 60 8.85 -16.16 -3.44
N SER A 61 8.23 -15.22 -4.15
CA SER A 61 6.90 -14.75 -3.80
C SER A 61 5.89 -15.90 -3.73
N LYS A 62 5.08 -15.86 -2.67
CA LYS A 62 3.93 -16.74 -2.43
C LYS A 62 2.62 -15.94 -2.44
N GLY A 63 2.60 -14.85 -3.19
CA GLY A 63 1.47 -13.93 -3.30
C GLY A 63 1.66 -12.64 -2.51
N VAL A 64 0.64 -11.81 -2.49
CA VAL A 64 0.65 -10.42 -1.99
C VAL A 64 1.20 -10.28 -0.57
N ILE A 65 0.79 -11.15 0.35
CA ILE A 65 1.24 -11.10 1.75
C ILE A 65 2.76 -11.28 1.86
N SER A 66 3.34 -12.21 1.10
CA SER A 66 4.79 -12.42 1.12
C SER A 66 5.56 -11.22 0.54
N CYS A 67 4.98 -10.51 -0.44
CA CYS A 67 5.54 -9.28 -0.97
C CYS A 67 5.49 -8.14 0.06
N TYR A 68 4.41 -8.00 0.83
CA TYR A 68 4.35 -7.04 1.93
C TYR A 68 5.43 -7.31 2.97
N LEU A 69 5.54 -8.56 3.44
CA LEU A 69 6.55 -8.96 4.43
C LEU A 69 7.97 -8.70 3.95
N GLU A 70 8.26 -8.97 2.69
CA GLU A 70 9.58 -8.66 2.11
C GLU A 70 9.83 -7.15 2.04
N GLY A 71 8.81 -6.36 1.64
CA GLY A 71 8.88 -4.90 1.64
C GLY A 71 9.15 -4.33 3.03
N PHE A 72 8.46 -4.82 4.06
CA PHE A 72 8.68 -4.43 5.45
C PHE A 72 10.09 -4.79 5.91
N ARG A 73 10.52 -6.03 5.64
CA ARG A 73 11.86 -6.50 6.00
C ARG A 73 12.94 -5.57 5.44
N GLN A 74 12.81 -5.17 4.17
CA GLN A 74 13.78 -4.32 3.52
C GLN A 74 13.72 -2.87 4.04
N ALA A 75 12.53 -2.30 4.20
CA ALA A 75 12.36 -0.95 4.71
C ALA A 75 12.93 -0.81 6.15
N LEU A 76 12.64 -1.78 7.02
CA LEU A 76 13.16 -1.80 8.38
C LEU A 76 14.68 -2.00 8.42
N ALA A 77 15.24 -2.84 7.55
CA ALA A 77 16.69 -3.03 7.43
C ALA A 77 17.39 -1.75 6.95
N ASP A 78 16.72 -0.92 6.17
CA ASP A 78 17.21 0.38 5.72
C ASP A 78 16.98 1.50 6.76
N GLY A 79 16.43 1.18 7.94
CA GLY A 79 16.23 2.11 9.04
C GLY A 79 14.92 2.89 9.00
N ALA A 80 13.90 2.40 8.31
CA ALA A 80 12.59 3.03 8.35
C ALA A 80 11.99 2.98 9.76
N GLU A 81 11.57 4.12 10.28
CA GLU A 81 10.87 4.24 11.56
C GLU A 81 9.35 4.09 11.41
N ARG A 82 8.84 4.40 10.22
CA ARG A 82 7.42 4.31 9.85
C ARG A 82 7.28 3.64 8.51
N VAL A 83 6.28 2.82 8.35
CA VAL A 83 6.00 2.11 7.09
C VAL A 83 4.54 2.33 6.72
N ILE A 84 4.30 2.67 5.46
CA ILE A 84 2.95 2.78 4.89
C ILE A 84 2.74 1.59 3.96
N GLU A 85 1.72 0.79 4.26
CA GLU A 85 1.25 -0.28 3.41
C GLU A 85 0.31 0.27 2.33
N MET A 86 0.59 0.00 1.06
CA MET A 86 -0.16 0.52 -0.06
C MET A 86 -0.13 -0.46 -1.23
N ASP A 87 -1.27 -0.69 -1.88
CA ASP A 87 -1.36 -1.50 -3.10
C ASP A 87 -0.82 -0.76 -4.32
N GLY A 88 -0.25 -1.51 -5.27
CA GLY A 88 0.24 -0.97 -6.54
C GLY A 88 -0.83 -0.75 -7.61
N GLY A 89 -2.04 -1.27 -7.43
CA GLY A 89 -3.12 -1.27 -8.42
C GLY A 89 -3.88 0.05 -8.59
N GLY A 90 -3.58 1.09 -7.79
CA GLY A 90 -4.19 2.40 -7.89
C GLY A 90 -5.51 2.58 -7.14
N SER A 91 -5.92 1.60 -6.34
CA SER A 91 -7.08 1.72 -5.42
C SER A 91 -6.79 2.60 -4.21
N HIS A 92 -5.53 2.80 -3.88
CA HIS A 92 -5.06 3.69 -2.82
C HIS A 92 -4.48 4.97 -3.44
N LEU A 93 -4.88 6.12 -2.93
CA LEU A 93 -4.49 7.40 -3.49
C LEU A 93 -3.23 7.94 -2.81
N PRO A 94 -2.12 8.16 -3.54
CA PRO A 94 -0.92 8.78 -2.96
C PRO A 94 -1.17 10.10 -2.22
N ALA A 95 -2.16 10.86 -2.66
CA ALA A 95 -2.57 12.12 -2.04
C ALA A 95 -3.10 11.98 -0.59
N GLU A 96 -3.43 10.76 -0.16
CA GLU A 96 -3.88 10.48 1.21
C GLU A 96 -2.72 10.22 2.18
N ILE A 97 -1.52 9.91 1.69
CA ILE A 97 -0.32 9.65 2.51
C ILE A 97 -0.08 10.73 3.57
N PRO A 98 -0.18 12.05 3.27
CA PRO A 98 -0.02 13.09 4.29
C PRO A 98 -0.95 12.93 5.49
N GLN A 99 -2.21 12.51 5.27
CA GLN A 99 -3.19 12.34 6.34
C GLN A 99 -2.82 11.19 7.29
N TYR A 100 -2.20 10.11 6.78
CA TYR A 100 -1.68 9.01 7.59
C TYR A 100 -0.52 9.48 8.46
N LEU A 101 0.41 10.24 7.87
CA LEU A 101 1.57 10.77 8.59
C LEU A 101 1.15 11.76 9.68
N GLU A 102 0.21 12.67 9.38
CA GLU A 102 -0.37 13.59 10.36
C GLU A 102 -1.00 12.82 11.54
N LYS A 103 -1.72 11.73 11.26
CA LYS A 103 -2.32 10.91 12.32
C LYS A 103 -1.28 10.16 13.14
N LEU A 104 -0.23 9.65 12.54
CA LEU A 104 0.89 9.03 13.27
C LEU A 104 1.62 10.04 14.17
N ASP A 105 1.65 11.33 13.81
CA ASP A 105 2.21 12.40 14.64
C ASP A 105 1.33 12.72 15.89
N GLU A 106 0.07 12.27 15.92
CA GLU A 106 -0.82 12.35 17.09
C GLU A 106 -0.62 11.21 18.11
N ASP A 107 0.53 10.52 18.11
CA ASP A 107 0.88 9.42 19.04
C ASP A 107 0.12 8.09 18.79
N TYR A 108 -0.38 7.86 17.60
CA TYR A 108 -0.91 6.56 17.22
C TYR A 108 0.22 5.61 16.76
N GLU A 109 0.20 4.37 17.23
CA GLU A 109 1.14 3.33 16.80
C GLU A 109 0.77 2.77 15.41
N CYS A 110 -0.50 2.84 15.03
CA CYS A 110 -1.00 2.38 13.75
C CYS A 110 -2.23 3.19 13.31
N VAL A 111 -2.30 3.53 12.02
CA VAL A 111 -3.39 4.28 11.41
C VAL A 111 -3.92 3.49 10.22
N TRP A 112 -5.19 3.11 10.24
CA TRP A 112 -5.85 2.37 9.16
C TRP A 112 -6.83 3.24 8.39
N GLY A 113 -6.71 3.24 7.08
CA GLY A 113 -7.69 3.85 6.18
C GLY A 113 -9.01 3.10 6.24
N SER A 114 -10.11 3.83 6.14
CA SER A 114 -11.44 3.23 6.13
C SER A 114 -12.27 3.79 4.99
N ARG A 115 -12.68 2.91 4.10
CA ARG A 115 -13.61 3.22 3.00
C ARG A 115 -15.04 3.49 3.47
N PHE A 116 -15.36 3.19 4.73
CA PHE A 116 -16.68 3.33 5.34
C PHE A 116 -16.81 4.59 6.21
N MET A 117 -15.77 5.44 6.25
CA MET A 117 -15.83 6.72 6.92
C MET A 117 -16.24 7.85 5.97
N LYS A 118 -16.56 9.03 6.52
CA LYS A 118 -16.83 10.22 5.71
C LYS A 118 -15.59 10.58 4.87
N GLY A 119 -15.75 10.61 3.56
CA GLY A 119 -14.67 10.81 2.60
C GLY A 119 -14.11 9.53 1.99
N GLY A 120 -14.34 8.36 2.61
CA GLY A 120 -14.02 7.07 1.99
C GLY A 120 -15.03 6.71 0.89
N SER A 121 -14.59 5.99 -0.13
CA SER A 121 -15.45 5.53 -1.23
C SER A 121 -15.22 4.06 -1.57
N MET A 122 -16.30 3.40 -1.97
CA MET A 122 -16.33 2.09 -2.61
C MET A 122 -17.30 2.12 -3.83
N GLU A 123 -17.44 3.28 -4.46
CA GLU A 123 -18.45 3.47 -5.52
C GLU A 123 -18.22 2.56 -6.71
N ASP A 124 -16.98 2.28 -7.05
CA ASP A 124 -16.59 1.42 -8.17
C ASP A 124 -16.57 -0.08 -7.82
N GLN A 125 -16.96 -0.45 -6.60
CA GLN A 125 -16.92 -1.85 -6.17
C GLN A 125 -18.31 -2.48 -6.20
N PRO A 126 -18.45 -3.74 -6.68
CA PRO A 126 -19.71 -4.47 -6.64
C PRO A 126 -20.26 -4.59 -5.23
N LEU A 127 -21.60 -4.52 -5.09
CA LEU A 127 -22.28 -4.56 -3.80
C LEU A 127 -21.88 -5.75 -2.92
N TYR A 128 -21.66 -6.92 -3.52
CA TYR A 128 -21.23 -8.11 -2.76
C TYR A 128 -19.88 -7.91 -2.08
N ARG A 129 -18.93 -7.20 -2.69
CA ARG A 129 -17.62 -6.89 -2.07
C ARG A 129 -17.78 -5.98 -0.85
N ARG A 130 -18.69 -5.01 -0.93
CA ARG A 130 -19.01 -4.13 0.19
C ARG A 130 -19.60 -4.95 1.36
N ILE A 131 -20.53 -5.86 1.08
CA ILE A 131 -21.13 -6.74 2.10
C ILE A 131 -20.07 -7.66 2.72
N LEU A 132 -19.18 -8.25 1.91
CA LEU A 132 -18.10 -9.11 2.40
C LEU A 132 -17.11 -8.33 3.27
N SER A 133 -16.73 -7.13 2.88
CA SER A 133 -15.81 -6.28 3.65
C SER A 133 -16.42 -5.87 4.98
N GLN A 134 -17.69 -5.45 5.01
CA GLN A 134 -18.39 -5.08 6.25
C GLN A 134 -18.60 -6.30 7.15
N GLY A 135 -19.02 -7.43 6.59
CA GLY A 135 -19.19 -8.69 7.33
C GLY A 135 -17.86 -9.20 7.89
N GLY A 136 -16.80 -9.15 7.10
CA GLY A 136 -15.45 -9.50 7.52
C GLY A 136 -14.96 -8.61 8.66
N THR A 137 -15.14 -7.30 8.53
CA THR A 137 -14.80 -6.34 9.59
C THR A 137 -15.56 -6.61 10.88
N TRP A 138 -16.88 -6.85 10.79
CA TRP A 138 -17.70 -7.19 11.95
C TRP A 138 -17.23 -8.47 12.66
N LEU A 139 -16.99 -9.54 11.88
CA LEU A 139 -16.52 -10.82 12.41
C LEU A 139 -15.13 -10.68 13.05
N SER A 140 -14.21 -9.99 12.40
CA SER A 140 -12.86 -9.77 12.93
C SER A 140 -12.89 -8.96 14.21
N ASN A 141 -13.69 -7.91 14.28
CA ASN A 141 -13.89 -7.14 15.51
C ASN A 141 -14.43 -7.99 16.65
N LEU A 142 -15.37 -8.90 16.36
CA LEU A 142 -15.94 -9.80 17.35
C LEU A 142 -14.89 -10.78 17.89
N VAL A 143 -14.08 -11.36 17.00
CA VAL A 143 -13.07 -12.39 17.37
C VAL A 143 -11.85 -11.76 18.07
N LEU A 144 -11.41 -10.59 17.60
CA LEU A 144 -10.19 -9.93 18.10
C LEU A 144 -10.46 -8.91 19.22
N GLY A 145 -11.73 -8.63 19.52
CA GLY A 145 -12.09 -7.62 20.51
C GLY A 145 -11.75 -6.18 20.09
N THR A 146 -11.59 -5.93 18.79
CA THR A 146 -11.25 -4.62 18.23
C THR A 146 -12.50 -3.80 17.87
N ARG A 147 -12.31 -2.55 17.46
CA ARG A 147 -13.41 -1.65 17.03
C ARG A 147 -13.05 -0.90 15.75
N LEU A 148 -12.29 -1.55 14.86
CA LEU A 148 -11.91 -0.95 13.60
C LEU A 148 -13.11 -0.82 12.67
N LYS A 149 -13.14 0.22 11.87
CA LYS A 149 -14.24 0.49 10.94
C LYS A 149 -14.09 -0.24 9.62
N ASP A 150 -12.85 -0.58 9.24
CA ASP A 150 -12.53 -1.31 8.02
C ASP A 150 -11.26 -2.16 8.20
N MET A 151 -11.43 -3.44 8.45
CA MET A 151 -10.32 -4.41 8.60
C MET A 151 -9.78 -4.92 7.25
N THR A 152 -10.35 -4.46 6.16
CA THR A 152 -10.06 -5.00 4.82
C THR A 152 -9.56 -3.93 3.86
N SER A 153 -9.12 -2.79 4.39
CA SER A 153 -8.66 -1.67 3.59
C SER A 153 -7.32 -1.95 2.91
N GLY A 154 -6.35 -2.47 3.66
CA GLY A 154 -4.98 -2.67 3.17
C GLY A 154 -4.22 -1.37 2.86
N PHE A 155 -4.70 -0.22 3.35
CA PHE A 155 -4.00 1.06 3.33
C PHE A 155 -3.81 1.52 4.77
N GLU A 156 -2.57 1.41 5.27
CA GLU A 156 -2.19 1.61 6.66
C GLU A 156 -0.70 1.96 6.81
#